data_e81ff5f2eb38276dae67e535856fc50f
#
_entry.id   e81ff5f2eb38276dae67e535856fc50f
#
_cell.length_a   1.000
_cell.length_b   1.000
_cell.length_c   1.000
_cell.angle_alpha   90.00
_cell.angle_beta   90.00
_cell.angle_gamma   90.00
#
_symmetry.space_group_name_H-M   'P 1'
#
loop_
_entity.id
_entity.type
_entity.pdbx_description
1 polymer ?
#
loop_
_entity_poly.entity_id
_entity_poly.type
_entity_poly.pdbx_seq_one_letter_code
_entity_poly.pdbx_strand_id
1 'polypeptide(L)'
;MTYICKYKTPSEFSDILINSDGEYLTGLWFEHSRDTLKHMIDCEEKKLPIFKETIKWLDIYFSGKNPGFTPKYKINNLTPFRKEVIDIMNNIPFGETLTYNDISKLIAKKRGIKRMSAQAVGGAVGWNPICIIIPCHRVVGTNGSLTGYSGGIKNKVALLALEKNDMNKYFVPKRGTAL
;
A
#
# COMPACT_ATOMS: atom_id res chain seq x y z
N MET A 1 -5.21 -5.37 22.44
CA MET A 1 -5.97 -4.11 22.34
C MET A 1 -5.43 -3.35 21.15
N THR A 2 -6.30 -2.82 20.29
CA THR A 2 -5.92 -2.09 19.09
C THR A 2 -6.31 -0.62 19.26
N TYR A 3 -5.40 0.28 18.92
CA TYR A 3 -5.64 1.71 18.95
C TYR A 3 -5.81 2.23 17.54
N ILE A 4 -6.63 3.28 17.38
CA ILE A 4 -6.92 3.91 16.09
C ILE A 4 -6.70 5.41 16.14
N CYS A 5 -6.25 5.96 15.02
CA CYS A 5 -6.15 7.40 14.79
C CYS A 5 -6.59 7.70 13.35
N LYS A 6 -7.29 8.81 13.16
CA LYS A 6 -7.66 9.30 11.82
C LYS A 6 -6.69 10.39 11.37
N TYR A 7 -6.25 10.32 10.13
CA TYR A 7 -5.44 11.33 9.46
C TYR A 7 -6.23 11.99 8.34
N LYS A 8 -6.29 13.32 8.38
CA LYS A 8 -6.93 14.13 7.35
C LYS A 8 -5.98 14.33 6.19
N THR A 9 -6.33 13.78 5.05
CA THR A 9 -5.55 13.91 3.81
C THR A 9 -5.86 15.20 3.05
N PRO A 10 -5.05 15.57 2.03
CA PRO A 10 -5.47 16.53 1.02
C PRO A 10 -6.76 16.10 0.31
N SER A 11 -7.51 17.07 -0.23
CA SER A 11 -8.89 16.88 -0.76
C SER A 11 -9.02 15.88 -1.90
N GLU A 12 -7.92 15.58 -2.60
CA GLU A 12 -7.88 14.61 -3.70
C GLU A 12 -7.94 13.15 -3.23
N PHE A 13 -7.73 12.92 -1.92
CA PHE A 13 -7.67 11.59 -1.32
C PHE A 13 -8.80 11.39 -0.30
N SER A 14 -9.18 10.13 -0.10
CA SER A 14 -9.95 9.75 1.07
C SER A 14 -9.11 9.85 2.34
N ASP A 15 -9.70 10.19 3.48
CA ASP A 15 -9.00 10.22 4.76
C ASP A 15 -8.39 8.84 5.08
N ILE A 16 -7.39 8.83 5.94
CA ILE A 16 -6.67 7.62 6.32
C ILE A 16 -6.98 7.24 7.76
N LEU A 17 -7.19 5.95 7.99
CA LEU A 17 -7.25 5.34 9.30
C LEU A 17 -5.93 4.60 9.59
N ILE A 18 -5.43 4.77 10.80
CA ILE A 18 -4.13 4.25 11.25
C ILE A 18 -4.36 3.41 12.49
N ASN A 19 -3.89 2.16 12.50
CA ASN A 19 -3.96 1.26 13.66
C ASN A 19 -2.59 0.99 14.26
N SER A 20 -2.59 0.76 15.58
CA SER A 20 -1.40 0.40 16.34
C SER A 20 -1.75 -0.59 17.46
N ASP A 21 -0.78 -1.42 17.85
CA ASP A 21 -0.83 -2.26 19.07
C ASP A 21 -0.34 -1.50 20.32
N GLY A 22 0.01 -0.23 20.18
CA GLY A 22 0.58 0.64 21.21
C GLY A 22 2.05 0.99 20.96
N GLU A 23 2.79 0.13 20.30
CA GLU A 23 4.22 0.28 19.99
C GLU A 23 4.49 0.36 18.49
N TYR A 24 3.83 -0.50 17.70
CA TYR A 24 4.03 -0.62 16.26
C TYR A 24 2.79 -0.16 15.49
N LEU A 25 3.00 0.38 14.30
CA LEU A 25 1.98 0.52 13.30
C LEU A 25 1.54 -0.88 12.83
N THR A 26 0.24 -1.18 12.91
CA THR A 26 -0.30 -2.50 12.53
C THR A 26 -1.27 -2.43 11.36
N GLY A 27 -1.70 -1.22 10.98
CA GLY A 27 -2.57 -0.99 9.84
C GLY A 27 -2.58 0.47 9.40
N LEU A 28 -2.73 0.68 8.10
CA LEU A 28 -2.93 1.98 7.49
C LEU A 28 -3.71 1.80 6.18
N TRP A 29 -4.88 2.42 6.06
CA TRP A 29 -5.74 2.29 4.88
C TRP A 29 -6.61 3.52 4.69
N PHE A 30 -7.06 3.71 3.46
CA PHE A 30 -8.01 4.76 3.14
C PHE A 30 -9.40 4.44 3.71
N GLU A 31 -10.07 5.43 4.28
CA GLU A 31 -11.45 5.34 4.73
C GLU A 31 -12.36 4.95 3.55
N HIS A 32 -13.39 4.17 3.82
CA HIS A 32 -14.28 3.58 2.81
C HIS A 32 -13.63 2.59 1.84
N SER A 33 -12.38 2.17 2.10
CA SER A 33 -11.77 1.08 1.37
C SER A 33 -12.42 -0.27 1.75
N ARG A 34 -12.21 -1.30 0.92
CA ARG A 34 -12.74 -2.66 1.15
C ARG A 34 -12.40 -3.21 2.55
N ASP A 35 -11.27 -2.81 3.11
CA ASP A 35 -10.74 -3.37 4.35
C ASP A 35 -11.09 -2.55 5.60
N THR A 36 -11.76 -1.39 5.44
CA THR A 36 -12.10 -0.49 6.56
C THR A 36 -12.86 -1.22 7.66
N LEU A 37 -13.91 -1.99 7.32
CA LEU A 37 -14.73 -2.68 8.30
C LEU A 37 -13.99 -3.80 9.04
N LYS A 38 -13.00 -4.43 8.43
CA LYS A 38 -12.22 -5.52 9.04
C LYS A 38 -11.29 -5.03 10.15
N HIS A 39 -10.90 -3.77 10.10
CA HIS A 39 -9.84 -3.22 10.95
C HIS A 39 -10.35 -2.21 12.00
N MET A 40 -11.64 -1.88 11.98
CA MET A 40 -12.28 -0.97 12.94
C MET A 40 -12.90 -1.68 14.15
N ILE A 41 -12.79 -3.01 14.25
CA ILE A 41 -13.39 -3.78 15.33
C ILE A 41 -12.52 -3.62 16.60
N ASP A 42 -13.17 -3.29 17.72
CA ASP A 42 -12.54 -3.17 19.06
C ASP A 42 -11.33 -2.22 19.12
N CYS A 43 -11.44 -1.05 18.50
CA CYS A 43 -10.40 -0.02 18.52
C CYS A 43 -10.72 1.09 19.50
N GLU A 44 -9.70 1.55 20.23
CA GLU A 44 -9.76 2.71 21.15
C GLU A 44 -8.98 3.89 20.53
N GLU A 45 -9.56 5.09 20.59
CA GLU A 45 -8.83 6.31 20.21
C GLU A 45 -7.82 6.68 21.28
N LYS A 46 -6.55 6.83 20.91
CA LYS A 46 -5.48 7.19 21.83
C LYS A 46 -4.38 7.99 21.13
N LYS A 47 -3.76 8.92 21.84
CA LYS A 47 -2.58 9.64 21.37
C LYS A 47 -1.33 8.81 21.66
N LEU A 48 -0.73 8.22 20.63
CA LEU A 48 0.45 7.38 20.74
C LEU A 48 1.66 8.02 20.01
N PRO A 49 2.89 7.79 20.49
CA PRO A 49 4.11 8.24 19.80
C PRO A 49 4.18 7.73 18.34
N ILE A 50 3.83 6.47 18.10
CA ILE A 50 3.82 5.88 16.77
C ILE A 50 2.84 6.57 15.81
N PHE A 51 1.70 7.06 16.29
CA PHE A 51 0.78 7.84 15.48
C PHE A 51 1.37 9.20 15.09
N LYS A 52 2.07 9.88 16.03
CA LYS A 52 2.76 11.14 15.72
C LYS A 52 3.85 10.94 14.67
N GLU A 53 4.62 9.87 14.78
CA GLU A 53 5.66 9.50 13.80
C GLU A 53 5.05 9.20 12.44
N THR A 54 3.96 8.43 12.40
CA THR A 54 3.24 8.09 11.16
C THR A 54 2.61 9.32 10.51
N ILE A 55 2.00 10.21 11.29
CA ILE A 55 1.43 11.47 10.80
C ILE A 55 2.53 12.35 10.18
N LYS A 56 3.68 12.50 10.87
CA LYS A 56 4.83 13.23 10.32
C LYS A 56 5.30 12.63 8.99
N TRP A 57 5.33 11.31 8.89
CA TRP A 57 5.67 10.61 7.64
C TRP A 57 4.66 10.95 6.53
N LEU A 58 3.35 10.88 6.83
CA LEU A 58 2.27 11.20 5.89
C LEU A 58 2.30 12.67 5.45
N ASP A 59 2.57 13.61 6.37
CA ASP A 59 2.70 15.04 6.04
C ASP A 59 3.81 15.28 5.01
N ILE A 60 4.97 14.64 5.20
CA ILE A 60 6.08 14.72 4.24
C ILE A 60 5.69 14.08 2.91
N TYR A 61 5.09 12.88 2.95
CA TYR A 61 4.68 12.15 1.75
C TYR A 61 3.66 12.95 0.93
N PHE A 62 2.59 13.45 1.56
CA PHE A 62 1.56 14.23 0.88
C PHE A 62 2.03 15.62 0.45
N SER A 63 3.18 16.08 0.91
CA SER A 63 3.86 17.26 0.33
C SER A 63 4.58 16.94 -1.00
N GLY A 64 4.49 15.71 -1.53
CA GLY A 64 5.14 15.27 -2.75
C GLY A 64 6.62 14.96 -2.61
N LYS A 65 7.07 14.66 -1.40
CA LYS A 65 8.47 14.31 -1.08
C LYS A 65 8.55 12.88 -0.56
N ASN A 66 9.69 12.22 -0.84
CA ASN A 66 10.00 10.92 -0.23
C ASN A 66 10.41 11.13 1.23
N PRO A 67 9.68 10.58 2.22
CA PRO A 67 10.10 10.64 3.62
C PRO A 67 11.41 9.85 3.81
N GLY A 68 12.38 10.42 4.47
CA GLY A 68 13.70 9.80 4.68
C GLY A 68 13.74 8.75 5.80
N PHE A 69 12.61 8.31 6.31
CA PHE A 69 12.47 7.30 7.38
C PHE A 69 11.21 6.47 7.16
N THR A 70 11.09 5.37 7.89
CA THR A 70 9.89 4.51 7.88
C THR A 70 9.42 4.29 9.31
N PRO A 71 8.15 4.58 9.64
CA PRO A 71 7.59 4.25 10.94
C PRO A 71 7.72 2.75 11.23
N LYS A 72 8.01 2.39 12.47
CA LYS A 72 8.10 0.98 12.86
C LYS A 72 6.75 0.31 12.70
N TYR A 73 6.69 -0.77 11.96
CA TYR A 73 5.46 -1.52 11.75
C TYR A 73 5.60 -3.01 12.03
N LYS A 74 4.48 -3.64 12.33
CA LYS A 74 4.35 -5.07 12.54
C LYS A 74 3.16 -5.60 11.76
N ILE A 75 3.35 -6.67 11.02
CA ILE A 75 2.31 -7.29 10.22
C ILE A 75 1.93 -8.63 10.86
N ASN A 76 0.68 -8.74 11.28
CA ASN A 76 0.13 -9.99 11.80
C ASN A 76 -0.23 -10.95 10.64
N ASN A 77 -0.15 -12.24 10.89
CA ASN A 77 -0.51 -13.30 9.91
C ASN A 77 0.25 -13.20 8.58
N LEU A 78 1.51 -12.77 8.66
CA LEU A 78 2.38 -12.64 7.50
C LEU A 78 2.91 -14.01 7.05
N THR A 79 2.46 -14.50 5.91
CA THR A 79 2.99 -15.73 5.32
C THR A 79 4.35 -15.49 4.65
N PRO A 80 5.20 -16.54 4.49
CA PRO A 80 6.50 -16.38 3.80
C PRO A 80 6.37 -15.78 2.40
N PHE A 81 5.36 -16.17 1.64
CA PHE A 81 5.11 -15.62 0.30
C PHE A 81 4.71 -14.14 0.33
N ARG A 82 3.82 -13.74 1.24
CA ARG A 82 3.46 -12.33 1.42
C ARG A 82 4.66 -11.50 1.84
N LYS A 83 5.52 -12.04 2.70
CA LYS A 83 6.76 -11.38 3.11
C LYS A 83 7.67 -11.12 1.90
N GLU A 84 7.87 -12.11 1.03
CA GLU A 84 8.67 -11.89 -0.19
C GLU A 84 8.11 -10.79 -1.09
N VAL A 85 6.79 -10.75 -1.27
CA VAL A 85 6.14 -9.70 -2.08
C VAL A 85 6.30 -8.33 -1.42
N ILE A 86 6.12 -8.23 -0.10
CA ILE A 86 6.30 -6.99 0.66
C ILE A 86 7.75 -6.52 0.59
N ASP A 87 8.72 -7.41 0.74
CA ASP A 87 10.14 -7.07 0.64
C ASP A 87 10.47 -6.49 -0.75
N ILE A 88 9.87 -7.02 -1.82
CA ILE A 88 10.03 -6.47 -3.17
C ILE A 88 9.34 -5.11 -3.28
N MET A 89 8.11 -4.96 -2.79
CA MET A 89 7.37 -3.69 -2.83
C MET A 89 8.12 -2.58 -2.11
N ASN A 90 8.69 -2.86 -0.94
CA ASN A 90 9.47 -1.89 -0.16
C ASN A 90 10.72 -1.37 -0.89
N ASN A 91 11.21 -2.10 -1.89
CA ASN A 91 12.34 -1.70 -2.72
C ASN A 91 11.93 -0.95 -4.00
N ILE A 92 10.64 -0.72 -4.25
CA ILE A 92 10.20 0.10 -5.38
C ILE A 92 10.38 1.58 -5.01
N PRO A 93 11.26 2.33 -5.70
CA PRO A 93 11.52 3.72 -5.35
C PRO A 93 10.30 4.62 -5.51
N PHE A 94 10.32 5.76 -4.82
CA PHE A 94 9.34 6.83 -5.01
C PHE A 94 9.37 7.32 -6.46
N GLY A 95 8.20 7.36 -7.11
CA GLY A 95 8.06 7.74 -8.51
C GLY A 95 8.33 6.62 -9.53
N GLU A 96 8.56 5.40 -9.07
CA GLU A 96 8.73 4.23 -9.93
C GLU A 96 7.63 3.19 -9.72
N THR A 97 7.46 2.30 -10.69
CA THR A 97 6.48 1.22 -10.63
C THR A 97 7.07 -0.10 -11.11
N LEU A 98 6.53 -1.20 -10.59
CA LEU A 98 6.73 -2.55 -11.12
C LEU A 98 5.38 -3.14 -11.55
N THR A 99 5.40 -4.06 -12.51
CA THR A 99 4.20 -4.82 -12.82
C THR A 99 4.09 -6.05 -11.91
N TYR A 100 2.86 -6.57 -11.72
CA TYR A 100 2.66 -7.87 -11.06
C TYR A 100 3.50 -8.98 -11.72
N ASN A 101 3.68 -8.91 -13.04
CA ASN A 101 4.48 -9.87 -13.79
C ASN A 101 5.99 -9.71 -13.49
N ASP A 102 6.50 -8.50 -13.33
CA ASP A 102 7.90 -8.28 -12.95
C ASP A 102 8.19 -8.86 -11.57
N ILE A 103 7.30 -8.62 -10.59
CA ILE A 103 7.42 -9.22 -9.25
C ILE A 103 7.39 -10.74 -9.35
N SER A 104 6.48 -11.32 -10.16
CA SER A 104 6.41 -12.77 -10.35
C SER A 104 7.69 -13.36 -10.92
N LYS A 105 8.33 -12.67 -11.89
CA LYS A 105 9.61 -13.07 -12.46
C LYS A 105 10.76 -12.99 -11.44
N LEU A 106 10.78 -11.93 -10.62
CA LEU A 106 11.77 -11.77 -9.54
C LEU A 106 11.71 -12.91 -8.54
N ILE A 107 10.48 -13.27 -8.10
CA ILE A 107 10.26 -14.38 -7.16
C ILE A 107 10.64 -15.73 -7.82
N ALA A 108 10.23 -15.97 -9.06
CA ALA A 108 10.57 -17.18 -9.77
C ALA A 108 12.09 -17.36 -9.89
N LYS A 109 12.81 -16.30 -10.27
CA LYS A 109 14.27 -16.28 -10.33
C LYS A 109 14.92 -16.57 -8.98
N LYS A 110 14.44 -15.90 -7.91
CA LYS A 110 14.96 -16.09 -6.54
C LYS A 110 14.78 -17.52 -6.03
N ARG A 111 13.63 -18.15 -6.38
CA ARG A 111 13.29 -19.51 -5.96
C ARG A 111 13.84 -20.59 -6.89
N GLY A 112 14.46 -20.25 -8.00
CA GLY A 112 14.95 -21.20 -9.01
C GLY A 112 13.82 -22.01 -9.68
N ILE A 113 12.59 -21.44 -9.77
CA ILE A 113 11.44 -22.07 -10.42
C ILE A 113 11.15 -21.45 -11.77
N LYS A 114 10.55 -22.23 -12.67
CA LYS A 114 10.28 -21.81 -14.05
C LYS A 114 9.28 -20.65 -14.15
N ARG A 115 8.26 -20.62 -13.28
CA ARG A 115 7.19 -19.61 -13.30
C ARG A 115 6.60 -19.38 -11.91
N MET A 116 6.21 -18.13 -11.64
CA MET A 116 5.37 -17.74 -10.51
C MET A 116 4.08 -17.09 -11.05
N SER A 117 2.96 -17.34 -10.40
CA SER A 117 1.67 -16.79 -10.81
C SER A 117 1.60 -15.27 -10.49
N ALA A 118 1.40 -14.44 -11.52
CA ALA A 118 1.13 -13.01 -11.34
C ALA A 118 -0.19 -12.77 -10.57
N GLN A 119 -1.17 -13.67 -10.69
CA GLN A 119 -2.41 -13.61 -9.91
C GLN A 119 -2.16 -13.85 -8.42
N ALA A 120 -1.30 -14.82 -8.07
CA ALA A 120 -0.90 -15.04 -6.68
C ALA A 120 -0.16 -13.82 -6.10
N VAL A 121 0.72 -13.20 -6.89
CA VAL A 121 1.37 -11.93 -6.53
C VAL A 121 0.33 -10.84 -6.32
N GLY A 122 -0.65 -10.70 -7.21
CA GLY A 122 -1.76 -9.74 -7.07
C GLY A 122 -2.54 -9.94 -5.77
N GLY A 123 -2.82 -11.17 -5.39
CA GLY A 123 -3.46 -11.50 -4.11
C GLY A 123 -2.61 -11.08 -2.90
N ALA A 124 -1.29 -11.27 -2.96
CA ALA A 124 -0.37 -10.86 -1.90
C ALA A 124 -0.22 -9.32 -1.81
N VAL A 125 -0.15 -8.63 -2.96
CA VAL A 125 -0.12 -7.16 -3.04
C VAL A 125 -1.41 -6.55 -2.47
N GLY A 126 -2.58 -7.09 -2.87
CA GLY A 126 -3.88 -6.62 -2.40
C GLY A 126 -4.17 -6.93 -0.92
N TRP A 127 -3.42 -7.84 -0.32
CA TRP A 127 -3.53 -8.15 1.12
C TRP A 127 -2.78 -7.14 2.01
N ASN A 128 -1.96 -6.26 1.46
CA ASN A 128 -1.14 -5.31 2.22
C ASN A 128 -1.97 -4.54 3.27
N PRO A 129 -1.68 -4.68 4.58
CA PRO A 129 -2.44 -3.99 5.63
C PRO A 129 -1.95 -2.56 5.90
N ILE A 130 -0.82 -2.14 5.31
CA ILE A 130 -0.17 -0.85 5.58
C ILE A 130 0.04 -0.11 4.25
N CYS A 131 -1.06 0.40 3.70
CA CYS A 131 -1.04 1.14 2.43
C CYS A 131 -0.09 2.34 2.47
N ILE A 132 0.41 2.77 1.35
CA ILE A 132 1.32 3.90 1.11
C ILE A 132 2.73 3.63 1.66
N ILE A 133 2.89 3.37 2.95
CA ILE A 133 4.19 3.06 3.57
C ILE A 133 4.79 1.80 2.95
N ILE A 134 3.98 0.73 2.81
CA ILE A 134 4.30 -0.40 1.93
C ILE A 134 3.62 -0.09 0.58
N PRO A 135 4.38 0.25 -0.46
CA PRO A 135 3.86 0.96 -1.62
C PRO A 135 3.16 0.05 -2.65
N CYS A 136 2.08 -0.61 -2.24
CA CYS A 136 1.29 -1.45 -3.14
C CYS A 136 0.64 -0.66 -4.31
N HIS A 137 0.47 0.66 -4.18
CA HIS A 137 0.04 1.53 -5.28
C HIS A 137 1.06 1.61 -6.42
N ARG A 138 2.36 1.35 -6.17
CA ARG A 138 3.43 1.29 -7.18
C ARG A 138 3.44 -0.02 -7.97
N VAL A 139 2.56 -0.98 -7.63
CA VAL A 139 2.41 -2.22 -8.42
C VAL A 139 1.25 -2.06 -9.38
N VAL A 140 1.51 -2.20 -10.68
CA VAL A 140 0.58 -1.94 -11.76
C VAL A 140 0.40 -3.18 -12.65
N GLY A 141 -0.65 -3.20 -13.47
CA GLY A 141 -0.83 -4.23 -14.48
C GLY A 141 0.10 -4.01 -15.68
N THR A 142 0.15 -5.01 -16.55
CA THR A 142 0.90 -4.93 -17.81
C THR A 142 0.44 -3.72 -18.64
N ASN A 143 1.38 -3.10 -19.34
CA ASN A 143 1.16 -1.91 -20.16
C ASN A 143 0.57 -0.70 -19.42
N GLY A 144 0.79 -0.61 -18.08
CA GLY A 144 0.32 0.52 -17.28
C GLY A 144 -1.15 0.44 -16.86
N SER A 145 -1.76 -0.74 -16.92
CA SER A 145 -3.12 -0.94 -16.44
C SER A 145 -3.21 -0.75 -14.92
N LEU A 146 -4.07 0.17 -14.47
CA LEU A 146 -4.32 0.45 -13.06
C LEU A 146 -5.48 -0.42 -12.56
N THR A 147 -5.15 -1.58 -12.05
CA THR A 147 -6.11 -2.55 -11.50
C THR A 147 -5.79 -2.88 -10.05
N GLY A 148 -6.79 -3.38 -9.33
CA GLY A 148 -6.59 -4.09 -8.07
C GLY A 148 -5.93 -3.30 -6.95
N TYR A 149 -6.46 -2.13 -6.61
CA TYR A 149 -6.00 -1.38 -5.43
C TYR A 149 -7.05 -1.40 -4.32
N SER A 150 -6.72 -1.99 -3.16
CA SER A 150 -7.63 -2.08 -2.01
C SER A 150 -8.05 -0.70 -1.48
N GLY A 151 -7.19 0.29 -1.61
CA GLY A 151 -7.46 1.69 -1.26
C GLY A 151 -8.32 2.46 -2.27
N GLY A 152 -8.77 1.81 -3.36
CA GLY A 152 -9.57 2.44 -4.41
C GLY A 152 -8.74 3.05 -5.55
N ILE A 153 -9.20 2.87 -6.77
CA ILE A 153 -8.49 3.29 -8.00
C ILE A 153 -8.24 4.81 -8.03
N LYS A 154 -9.18 5.63 -7.56
CA LYS A 154 -8.99 7.09 -7.48
C LYS A 154 -7.77 7.45 -6.64
N ASN A 155 -7.64 6.85 -5.45
CA ASN A 155 -6.49 7.06 -4.58
C ASN A 155 -5.19 6.56 -5.24
N LYS A 156 -5.20 5.42 -5.94
CA LYS A 156 -4.03 4.92 -6.66
C LYS A 156 -3.55 5.89 -7.75
N VAL A 157 -4.47 6.39 -8.57
CA VAL A 157 -4.17 7.40 -9.60
C VAL A 157 -3.57 8.65 -8.98
N ALA A 158 -4.19 9.17 -7.91
CA ALA A 158 -3.72 10.37 -7.22
C ALA A 158 -2.34 10.16 -6.56
N LEU A 159 -2.07 8.98 -5.97
CA LEU A 159 -0.76 8.65 -5.39
C LEU A 159 0.34 8.59 -6.46
N LEU A 160 0.07 7.94 -7.60
CA LEU A 160 1.05 7.87 -8.69
C LEU A 160 1.33 9.27 -9.28
N ALA A 161 0.32 10.12 -9.40
CA ALA A 161 0.48 11.51 -9.84
C ALA A 161 1.26 12.33 -8.82
N LEU A 162 0.98 12.19 -7.51
CA LEU A 162 1.72 12.83 -6.42
C LEU A 162 3.21 12.47 -6.47
N GLU A 163 3.52 11.21 -6.81
CA GLU A 163 4.88 10.71 -6.98
C GLU A 163 5.53 11.11 -8.32
N LYS A 164 4.89 12.01 -9.07
CA LYS A 164 5.38 12.56 -10.36
C LYS A 164 5.58 11.51 -11.46
N ASN A 165 4.82 10.42 -11.42
CA ASN A 165 4.78 9.49 -12.54
C ASN A 165 4.17 10.15 -13.77
N ASP A 166 4.66 9.80 -14.96
CA ASP A 166 4.04 10.19 -16.22
C ASP A 166 2.70 9.45 -16.41
N MET A 167 1.61 10.12 -16.07
CA MET A 167 0.26 9.53 -16.07
C MET A 167 -0.22 9.12 -17.46
N ASN A 168 0.42 9.58 -18.56
CA ASN A 168 0.11 9.12 -19.92
C ASN A 168 0.49 7.65 -20.16
N LYS A 169 1.33 7.08 -19.31
CA LYS A 169 1.72 5.65 -19.35
C LYS A 169 0.71 4.72 -18.70
N TYR A 170 -0.32 5.27 -18.05
CA TYR A 170 -1.27 4.49 -17.26
C TYR A 170 -2.70 4.70 -17.74
N PHE A 171 -3.53 3.69 -17.54
CA PHE A 171 -4.96 3.76 -17.83
C PHE A 171 -5.78 2.93 -16.83
N VAL A 172 -7.00 3.36 -16.58
CA VAL A 172 -7.98 2.59 -15.81
C VAL A 172 -8.81 1.77 -16.80
N PRO A 173 -8.77 0.43 -16.74
CA PRO A 173 -9.52 -0.40 -17.67
C PRO A 173 -11.03 -0.22 -17.48
N LYS A 174 -11.77 -0.14 -18.61
CA LYS A 174 -13.24 0.02 -18.61
C LYS A 174 -13.98 -1.28 -18.20
N ARG A 175 -13.33 -2.43 -18.28
CA ARG A 175 -13.85 -3.76 -17.93
C ARG A 175 -12.74 -4.57 -17.31
N GLY A 176 -13.09 -5.44 -16.32
CA GLY A 176 -12.13 -6.30 -15.63
C GLY A 176 -12.17 -6.15 -14.11
N THR A 177 -11.37 -6.92 -13.41
CA THR A 177 -11.23 -6.95 -11.96
C THR A 177 -10.54 -5.70 -11.40
N ALA A 178 -10.99 -4.52 -11.78
CA ALA A 178 -10.60 -3.26 -11.16
C ALA A 178 -11.40 -3.10 -9.87
N LEU A 179 -11.12 -3.91 -8.87
CA LEU A 179 -11.77 -3.81 -7.57
C LEU A 179 -10.74 -3.88 -6.47
#